data_a42e76c8f6c851449974c8e9e99165fd
#
_entry.id   a42e76c8f6c851449974c8e9e99165fd
#
_cell.length_a   1.000
_cell.length_b   1.000
_cell.length_c   1.000
_cell.angle_alpha   90.00
_cell.angle_beta   90.00
_cell.angle_gamma   90.00
#
_symmetry.space_group_name_H-M   'P 1'
#
loop_
_entity.id
_entity.type
_entity.pdbx_description
1 polymer ?
#
loop_
_entity_poly.entity_id
_entity_poly.type
_entity_poly.pdbx_seq_one_letter_code
_entity_poly.pdbx_strand_id
1 'polypeptide(L)'
;MSAPAKNTICLWYDGDAEAAARFYAATFPDSFVSAVHCSPADNPSRKEGEALTVEFTVMGIPCIGLNGGPAVVHDWAFSFQIATQDQAETDRYWNAIIDNGGEASHCGWCKDKWGIHW
;
A
#
# COMPACT_ATOMS: atom_id res chain seq x y z
N MET A 1 -14.04 21.51 3.42
CA MET A 1 -12.85 20.73 3.83
C MET A 1 -13.26 19.71 4.88
N SER A 2 -13.01 18.46 4.60
CA SER A 2 -13.36 17.40 5.54
C SER A 2 -12.34 17.34 6.69
N ALA A 3 -12.78 16.90 7.85
CA ALA A 3 -11.88 16.65 8.97
C ALA A 3 -10.94 15.49 8.64
N PRO A 4 -9.74 15.43 9.23
CA PRO A 4 -8.87 14.28 9.09
C PRO A 4 -9.57 12.99 9.54
N ALA A 5 -9.30 11.89 8.87
CA ALA A 5 -9.84 10.59 9.25
C ALA A 5 -9.35 10.22 10.65
N LYS A 6 -10.27 9.78 11.51
CA LYS A 6 -9.94 9.34 12.87
C LYS A 6 -9.37 7.92 12.90
N ASN A 7 -9.60 7.15 11.83
CA ASN A 7 -9.16 5.77 11.73
C ASN A 7 -8.44 5.60 10.39
N THR A 8 -7.21 5.18 10.45
CA THR A 8 -6.34 5.05 9.28
C THR A 8 -5.67 3.67 9.36
N ILE A 9 -5.56 2.99 8.22
CA ILE A 9 -4.85 1.72 8.16
C ILE A 9 -3.36 2.02 8.07
N CYS A 10 -2.58 1.46 9.00
CA CYS A 10 -1.13 1.55 8.97
C CYS A 10 -0.55 0.27 8.38
N LEU A 11 0.19 0.41 7.29
CA LEU A 11 0.82 -0.69 6.57
C LEU A 11 2.33 -0.59 6.70
N TRP A 12 2.96 -1.69 7.11
CA TRP A 12 4.40 -1.77 7.30
C TRP A 12 5.10 -2.08 5.99
N TYR A 13 6.22 -1.39 5.72
CA TYR A 13 7.08 -1.63 4.56
C TYR A 13 8.54 -1.62 4.96
N ASP A 14 9.36 -2.29 4.17
CA ASP A 14 10.81 -2.28 4.31
C ASP A 14 11.42 -1.31 3.29
N GLY A 15 11.24 -0.03 3.53
CA GLY A 15 11.82 1.04 2.70
C GLY A 15 11.00 1.46 1.48
N ASP A 16 9.96 0.71 1.12
CA ASP A 16 9.24 0.87 -0.15
C ASP A 16 7.86 1.52 -0.03
N ALA A 17 7.55 2.14 1.11
CA ALA A 17 6.20 2.68 1.34
C ALA A 17 5.78 3.67 0.25
N GLU A 18 6.67 4.55 -0.18
CA GLU A 18 6.35 5.54 -1.22
C GLU A 18 6.15 4.87 -2.57
N ALA A 19 7.01 3.93 -2.96
CA ALA A 19 6.86 3.19 -4.20
C ALA A 19 5.54 2.42 -4.25
N ALA A 20 5.17 1.77 -3.15
CA ALA A 20 3.92 1.06 -3.02
C ALA A 20 2.71 2.01 -3.15
N ALA A 21 2.73 3.11 -2.40
CA ALA A 21 1.65 4.09 -2.43
C ALA A 21 1.43 4.67 -3.83
N ARG A 22 2.53 4.97 -4.54
CA ARG A 22 2.44 5.49 -5.91
C ARG A 22 1.94 4.45 -6.90
N PHE A 23 2.28 3.18 -6.71
CA PHE A 23 1.73 2.08 -7.51
C PHE A 23 0.21 1.98 -7.31
N TYR A 24 -0.27 2.02 -6.07
CA TYR A 24 -1.72 1.98 -5.80
C TYR A 24 -2.43 3.20 -6.39
N ALA A 25 -1.84 4.38 -6.27
CA ALA A 25 -2.40 5.60 -6.84
C ALA A 25 -2.52 5.54 -8.37
N ALA A 26 -1.56 4.90 -9.04
CA ALA A 26 -1.57 4.76 -10.49
C ALA A 26 -2.49 3.63 -10.97
N THR A 27 -2.79 2.66 -10.11
CA THR A 27 -3.52 1.44 -10.47
C THR A 27 -5.01 1.52 -10.21
N PHE A 28 -5.40 2.07 -9.05
CA PHE A 28 -6.80 2.06 -8.60
C PHE A 28 -7.41 3.45 -8.68
N PRO A 29 -8.75 3.53 -8.96
CA PRO A 29 -9.45 4.81 -8.91
C PRO A 29 -9.52 5.34 -7.48
N ASP A 30 -9.75 6.65 -7.34
CA ASP A 30 -9.88 7.32 -6.05
C ASP A 30 -8.73 7.01 -5.09
N SER A 31 -7.52 6.96 -5.64
CA SER A 31 -6.30 6.61 -4.91
C SER A 31 -5.23 7.66 -5.22
N PHE A 32 -4.55 8.12 -4.18
CA PHE A 32 -3.54 9.18 -4.32
C PHE A 32 -2.60 9.20 -3.13
N VAL A 33 -1.43 9.79 -3.33
CA VAL A 33 -0.46 10.06 -2.27
C VAL A 33 -0.68 11.48 -1.76
N SER A 34 -0.89 11.63 -0.46
CA SER A 34 -1.16 12.94 0.15
C SER A 34 0.09 13.62 0.67
N ALA A 35 1.00 12.87 1.31
CA ALA A 35 2.19 13.44 1.93
C ALA A 35 3.26 12.37 2.14
N VAL A 36 4.52 12.80 2.09
CA VAL A 36 5.66 11.97 2.45
C VAL A 36 6.39 12.70 3.59
N HIS A 37 6.55 12.02 4.71
CA HIS A 37 7.25 12.56 5.89
C HIS A 37 8.59 11.87 6.03
N CYS A 38 9.65 12.66 6.07
CA CYS A 38 11.01 12.14 6.22
C CYS A 38 11.37 11.98 7.68
N SER A 39 12.30 11.05 7.96
CA SER A 39 12.78 10.84 9.31
C SER A 39 13.54 12.06 9.80
N PRO A 40 13.21 12.61 11.00
CA PRO A 40 13.90 13.78 11.53
C PRO A 40 15.28 13.47 12.10
N ALA A 41 15.60 12.19 12.31
CA ALA A 41 16.87 11.73 12.86
C ALA A 41 17.09 10.28 12.48
N ASP A 42 18.32 9.80 12.65
CA ASP A 42 18.62 8.39 12.45
C ASP A 42 17.85 7.52 13.46
N ASN A 43 17.35 6.37 12.96
CA ASN A 43 16.72 5.36 13.79
C ASN A 43 17.05 3.98 13.21
N PRO A 44 16.65 2.87 13.86
CA PRO A 44 17.03 1.54 13.40
C PRO A 44 16.60 1.19 11.97
N SER A 45 15.53 1.84 11.42
CA SER A 45 15.02 1.54 10.10
C SER A 45 15.34 2.58 9.04
N ARG A 46 15.57 3.85 9.46
CA ARG A 46 15.75 4.98 8.53
C ARG A 46 16.84 5.91 9.02
N LYS A 47 17.57 6.50 8.06
CA LYS A 47 18.47 7.60 8.31
C LYS A 47 17.73 8.92 8.20
N GLU A 48 18.27 9.95 8.85
CA GLU A 48 17.74 11.31 8.74
C GLU A 48 17.56 11.69 7.27
N GLY A 49 16.39 12.24 6.93
CA GLY A 49 16.04 12.67 5.58
C GLY A 49 15.43 11.58 4.70
N GLU A 50 15.53 10.30 5.07
CA GLU A 50 14.87 9.24 4.33
C GLU A 50 13.35 9.20 4.64
N ALA A 51 12.55 8.78 3.68
CA ALA A 51 11.10 8.67 3.87
C ALA A 51 10.79 7.68 4.98
N LEU A 52 10.07 8.14 6.00
CA LEU A 52 9.66 7.32 7.14
C LEU A 52 8.20 6.90 7.02
N THR A 53 7.30 7.86 6.77
CA THR A 53 5.88 7.58 6.59
C THR A 53 5.35 8.23 5.32
N VAL A 54 4.36 7.58 4.71
CA VAL A 54 3.69 8.07 3.51
C VAL A 54 2.19 8.02 3.77
N GLU A 55 1.54 9.17 3.69
CA GLU A 55 0.08 9.24 3.77
C GLU A 55 -0.52 9.08 2.39
N PHE A 56 -1.41 8.11 2.24
CA PHE A 56 -2.05 7.84 0.96
C PHE A 56 -3.47 7.33 1.16
N THR A 57 -4.23 7.35 0.08
CA THR A 57 -5.60 6.84 0.05
C THR A 57 -5.68 5.75 -1.02
N VAL A 58 -6.32 4.64 -0.69
CA VAL A 58 -6.60 3.55 -1.62
C VAL A 58 -8.10 3.40 -1.74
N MET A 59 -8.64 3.73 -2.90
CA MET A 59 -10.08 3.62 -3.20
C MET A 59 -10.95 4.18 -2.06
N GLY A 60 -10.59 5.37 -1.60
CA GLY A 60 -11.30 6.07 -0.53
C GLY A 60 -10.87 5.72 0.89
N ILE A 61 -10.03 4.72 1.11
CA ILE A 61 -9.57 4.34 2.44
C ILE A 61 -8.26 5.04 2.77
N PRO A 62 -8.21 5.84 3.84
CA PRO A 62 -6.97 6.49 4.25
C PRO A 62 -5.98 5.50 4.85
N CYS A 63 -4.73 5.59 4.43
CA CYS A 63 -3.66 4.69 4.85
C CYS A 63 -2.41 5.47 5.20
N ILE A 64 -1.57 4.87 6.03
CA ILE A 64 -0.20 5.32 6.29
C ILE A 64 0.73 4.15 5.99
N GLY A 65 1.69 4.35 5.09
CA GLY A 65 2.77 3.41 4.88
C GLY A 65 3.94 3.76 5.80
N LEU A 66 4.35 2.84 6.63
CA LEU A 66 5.47 3.02 7.56
C LEU A 66 6.67 2.22 7.07
N ASN A 67 7.77 2.89 6.82
CA ASN A 67 9.04 2.23 6.51
C ASN A 67 9.72 1.81 7.80
N GLY A 68 9.28 0.68 8.35
CA GLY A 68 9.72 0.18 9.65
C GLY A 68 10.88 -0.81 9.59
N GLY A 69 11.30 -1.23 8.39
CA GLY A 69 12.40 -2.16 8.21
C GLY A 69 11.96 -3.60 7.98
N PRO A 70 12.90 -4.56 7.91
CA PRO A 70 12.61 -5.92 7.44
C PRO A 70 12.06 -6.87 8.51
N ALA A 71 11.86 -6.40 9.75
CA ALA A 71 11.51 -7.28 10.88
C ALA A 71 10.08 -7.83 10.79
N VAL A 72 9.18 -7.19 10.03
CA VAL A 72 7.77 -7.57 9.94
C VAL A 72 7.42 -7.85 8.48
N VAL A 73 6.71 -8.94 8.24
CA VAL A 73 6.27 -9.36 6.92
C VAL A 73 4.76 -9.51 6.92
N HIS A 74 4.10 -9.02 5.88
CA HIS A 74 2.66 -9.17 5.71
C HIS A 74 2.30 -10.62 5.40
N ASP A 75 1.11 -11.00 5.79
CA ASP A 75 0.52 -12.28 5.44
C ASP A 75 -0.94 -12.10 5.02
N TRP A 76 -1.63 -13.20 4.76
CA TRP A 76 -3.01 -13.20 4.27
C TRP A 76 -4.08 -13.02 5.36
N ALA A 77 -3.65 -12.76 6.60
CA ALA A 77 -4.60 -12.41 7.67
C ALA A 77 -5.26 -11.04 7.41
N PHE A 78 -4.63 -10.18 6.63
CA PHE A 78 -5.19 -8.92 6.18
C PHE A 78 -5.20 -8.87 4.65
N SER A 79 -6.30 -8.36 4.07
CA SER A 79 -6.37 -8.08 2.65
C SER A 79 -7.32 -6.92 2.37
N PHE A 80 -7.06 -6.22 1.28
CA PHE A 80 -8.05 -5.31 0.70
C PHE A 80 -8.99 -6.12 -0.19
N GLN A 81 -10.29 -5.92 -0.02
CA GLN A 81 -11.28 -6.49 -0.93
C GLN A 81 -11.79 -5.40 -1.86
N ILE A 82 -11.63 -5.60 -3.15
CA ILE A 82 -12.03 -4.63 -4.17
C ILE A 82 -13.28 -5.14 -4.87
N ALA A 83 -14.34 -4.36 -4.80
CA ALA A 83 -15.55 -4.63 -5.58
C ALA A 83 -15.36 -4.11 -7.00
N THR A 84 -15.67 -4.92 -7.98
CA THR A 84 -15.55 -4.56 -9.40
C THR A 84 -16.91 -4.71 -10.10
N GLN A 85 -17.08 -3.99 -11.21
CA GLN A 85 -18.34 -3.99 -11.97
C GLN A 85 -18.44 -5.16 -12.94
N ASP A 86 -17.30 -5.65 -13.43
CA ASP A 86 -17.26 -6.70 -14.44
C ASP A 86 -15.92 -7.42 -14.41
N GLN A 87 -15.82 -8.48 -15.21
CA GLN A 87 -14.61 -9.29 -15.30
C GLN A 87 -13.42 -8.49 -15.85
N ALA A 88 -13.67 -7.58 -16.77
CA ALA A 88 -12.61 -6.77 -17.37
C ALA A 88 -11.94 -5.89 -16.32
N GLU A 89 -12.69 -5.30 -15.42
CA GLU A 89 -12.14 -4.50 -14.33
C GLU A 89 -11.35 -5.36 -13.35
N THR A 90 -11.89 -6.52 -12.98
CA THR A 90 -11.19 -7.49 -12.12
C THR A 90 -9.86 -7.90 -12.73
N ASP A 91 -9.85 -8.25 -14.01
CA ASP A 91 -8.65 -8.68 -14.72
C ASP A 91 -7.60 -7.56 -14.78
N ARG A 92 -8.04 -6.32 -14.97
CA ARG A 92 -7.15 -5.17 -15.06
C ARG A 92 -6.37 -4.98 -13.75
N TYR A 93 -7.05 -5.04 -12.60
CA TYR A 93 -6.39 -4.89 -11.30
C TYR A 93 -5.53 -6.10 -10.97
N TRP A 94 -6.05 -7.30 -11.21
CA TRP A 94 -5.30 -8.53 -11.00
C TRP A 94 -4.00 -8.54 -11.79
N ASN A 95 -4.09 -8.27 -13.09
CA ASN A 95 -2.93 -8.27 -13.96
C ASN A 95 -1.92 -7.18 -13.60
N ALA A 96 -2.39 -6.00 -13.19
CA ALA A 96 -1.51 -4.92 -12.74
C ALA A 96 -0.69 -5.35 -11.53
N ILE A 97 -1.30 -6.03 -10.57
CA ILE A 97 -0.62 -6.52 -9.36
C ILE A 97 0.39 -7.61 -9.72
N ILE A 98 -0.05 -8.61 -10.49
CA ILE A 98 0.78 -9.75 -10.88
C ILE A 98 1.97 -9.28 -11.72
N ASP A 99 1.75 -8.41 -12.69
CA ASP A 99 2.79 -7.94 -13.61
C ASP A 99 3.81 -7.02 -12.91
N ASN A 100 3.45 -6.45 -11.77
CA ASN A 100 4.36 -5.61 -10.97
C ASN A 100 5.03 -6.39 -9.83
N GLY A 101 5.38 -7.64 -10.05
CA GLY A 101 6.08 -8.46 -9.07
C GLY A 101 5.21 -9.16 -8.05
N GLY A 102 3.89 -9.16 -8.26
CA GLY A 102 2.96 -9.86 -7.40
C GLY A 102 2.82 -11.33 -7.76
N GLU A 103 2.04 -12.05 -6.97
CA GLU A 103 1.79 -13.49 -7.12
C GLU A 103 0.32 -13.81 -6.86
N ALA A 104 -0.22 -14.76 -7.63
CA ALA A 104 -1.53 -15.33 -7.33
C ALA A 104 -1.47 -16.11 -6.02
N SER A 105 -2.54 -16.02 -5.24
CA SER A 105 -2.70 -16.78 -4.00
C SER A 105 -3.95 -17.66 -4.11
N HIS A 106 -4.55 -18.02 -2.98
CA HIS A 106 -5.70 -18.93 -2.96
C HIS A 106 -7.02 -18.21 -3.25
N CYS A 107 -7.97 -18.89 -3.87
CA CYS A 107 -9.38 -18.50 -3.91
C CYS A 107 -9.65 -17.07 -4.40
N GLY A 108 -8.91 -16.60 -5.39
CA GLY A 108 -9.10 -15.24 -5.91
C GLY A 108 -8.32 -14.16 -5.17
N TRP A 109 -7.52 -14.53 -4.17
CA TRP A 109 -6.55 -13.60 -3.59
C TRP A 109 -5.28 -13.57 -4.41
N CYS A 110 -4.61 -12.41 -4.40
CA CYS A 110 -3.24 -12.27 -4.85
C CYS A 110 -2.50 -11.39 -3.85
N LYS A 111 -1.18 -11.40 -3.91
CA LYS A 111 -0.38 -10.47 -3.12
C LYS A 111 0.46 -9.61 -4.05
N ASP A 112 0.69 -8.38 -3.65
CA ASP A 112 1.52 -7.48 -4.42
C ASP A 112 3.02 -7.71 -4.12
N LYS A 113 3.87 -6.96 -4.81
CA LYS A 113 5.32 -7.04 -4.67
C LYS A 113 5.79 -6.87 -3.23
N TRP A 114 5.04 -6.16 -2.41
CA TRP A 114 5.41 -5.83 -1.02
C TRP A 114 4.72 -6.71 0.01
N GLY A 115 3.94 -7.68 -0.44
CA GLY A 115 3.29 -8.67 0.42
C GLY A 115 1.89 -8.31 0.88
N ILE A 116 1.35 -7.17 0.47
CA ILE A 116 -0.04 -6.81 0.77
C ILE A 116 -0.96 -7.69 -0.08
N HIS A 117 -1.96 -8.27 0.56
CA HIS A 117 -2.94 -9.16 -0.09
C HIS A 117 -4.17 -8.38 -0.57
N TRP A 118 -4.64 -8.77 -1.74
CA TRP A 118 -5.77 -8.15 -2.43
C TRP A 118 -6.82 -9.19 -2.83
#